data_803ea6b977a6b554db2fec5c59cde578
#
_entry.id   803ea6b977a6b554db2fec5c59cde578
#
_cell.length_a   1.000
_cell.length_b   1.000
_cell.length_c   1.000
_cell.angle_alpha   90.00
_cell.angle_beta   90.00
_cell.angle_gamma   90.00
#
_symmetry.space_group_name_H-M   'P 1'
#
loop_
_entity.id
_entity.type
_entity.pdbx_description
1 polymer ?
#
loop_
_entity_poly.entity_id
_entity_poly.type
_entity_poly.pdbx_seq_one_letter_code
_entity_poly.pdbx_strand_id
1 'polypeptide(L)'
;MSTLKNSLRDNRWACWLALACLVVPMFASYFFDDMFSSLSELFKNPEYLELGWNMADYGFYASGYSFLCIWGGLIVCGALLDKFGVRLVGSIFVGMMVLGAGLVTFAISAGFEPKTSLAVAYAGCMLFGLGSEIAGVSVTRSIAKWFKGRNMALAMGLQ
;
A
#
# COMPACT_ATOMS: atom_id res chain seq x y z
N MET A 1 -8.83 13.98 -42.95
CA MET A 1 -8.37 14.82 -41.82
C MET A 1 -8.70 14.09 -40.54
N SER A 2 -7.73 13.33 -40.00
CA SER A 2 -7.89 12.66 -38.71
C SER A 2 -7.79 13.72 -37.62
N THR A 3 -8.89 13.95 -36.91
CA THR A 3 -8.88 14.69 -35.66
C THR A 3 -7.95 13.97 -34.68
N LEU A 4 -6.73 14.50 -34.53
CA LEU A 4 -5.80 14.09 -33.48
C LEU A 4 -6.55 14.32 -32.15
N LYS A 5 -7.07 13.23 -31.56
CA LYS A 5 -7.49 13.24 -30.17
C LYS A 5 -6.26 13.61 -29.36
N ASN A 6 -6.17 14.86 -28.90
CA ASN A 6 -5.17 15.28 -27.93
C ASN A 6 -5.28 14.35 -26.74
N SER A 7 -4.37 13.42 -26.65
CA SER A 7 -4.28 12.50 -25.50
C SER A 7 -3.90 13.34 -24.30
N LEU A 8 -4.55 13.13 -23.14
CA LEU A 8 -4.17 13.76 -21.87
C LEU A 8 -2.68 13.58 -21.56
N ARG A 9 -2.08 12.54 -22.11
CA ARG A 9 -0.64 12.25 -22.04
C ARG A 9 0.24 13.30 -22.73
N ASP A 10 -0.28 14.03 -23.72
CA ASP A 10 0.46 15.06 -24.45
C ASP A 10 0.53 16.37 -23.67
N ASN A 11 -0.36 16.55 -22.68
CA ASN A 11 -0.37 17.67 -21.78
C ASN A 11 0.59 17.44 -20.59
N ARG A 12 1.65 18.28 -20.50
CA ARG A 12 2.64 18.19 -19.42
C ARG A 12 2.00 18.30 -18.02
N TRP A 13 1.08 19.20 -17.83
CA TRP A 13 0.39 19.41 -16.56
C TRP A 13 -0.44 18.18 -16.16
N ALA A 14 -1.13 17.56 -17.11
CA ALA A 14 -1.90 16.36 -16.85
C ALA A 14 -1.01 15.18 -16.42
N CYS A 15 0.20 15.06 -17.01
CA CYS A 15 1.16 14.03 -16.59
C CYS A 15 1.66 14.24 -15.17
N TRP A 16 1.99 15.47 -14.79
CA TRP A 16 2.48 15.77 -13.43
C TRP A 16 1.37 15.64 -12.39
N LEU A 17 0.14 16.04 -12.71
CA LEU A 17 -1.02 15.86 -11.85
C LEU A 17 -1.31 14.35 -11.64
N ALA A 18 -1.25 13.57 -12.70
CA ALA A 18 -1.41 12.12 -12.61
C ALA A 18 -0.32 11.50 -11.73
N LEU A 19 0.95 11.96 -11.86
CA LEU A 19 2.04 11.52 -11.00
C LEU A 19 1.76 11.87 -9.54
N ALA A 20 1.36 13.09 -9.24
CA ALA A 20 1.03 13.51 -7.88
C ALA A 20 -0.07 12.62 -7.26
N CYS A 21 -1.13 12.31 -8.03
CA CYS A 21 -2.19 11.40 -7.58
C CYS A 21 -1.70 9.96 -7.36
N LEU A 22 -0.68 9.51 -8.09
CA LEU A 22 -0.12 8.17 -7.94
C LEU A 22 0.86 8.07 -6.77
N VAL A 23 1.59 9.14 -6.48
CA VAL A 23 2.56 9.20 -5.37
C VAL A 23 1.86 9.22 -4.01
N VAL A 24 0.68 9.85 -3.90
CA VAL A 24 -0.05 9.93 -2.62
C VAL A 24 -0.34 8.56 -1.99
N PRO A 25 -0.90 7.55 -2.70
CA PRO A 25 -1.09 6.22 -2.13
C PRO A 25 0.22 5.54 -1.71
N MET A 26 1.30 5.76 -2.46
CA MET A 26 2.60 5.21 -2.11
C MET A 26 3.16 5.83 -0.84
N PHE A 27 3.11 7.16 -0.73
CA PHE A 27 3.49 7.86 0.49
C PHE A 27 2.67 7.37 1.69
N ALA A 28 1.35 7.28 1.54
CA ALA A 28 0.46 6.80 2.61
C ALA A 28 0.79 5.36 3.02
N SER A 29 1.19 4.52 2.07
CA SER A 29 1.60 3.13 2.31
C SER A 29 2.85 3.05 3.19
N TYR A 30 3.93 3.73 2.79
CA TYR A 30 5.17 3.76 3.55
C TYR A 30 4.98 4.42 4.92
N PHE A 31 4.22 5.52 4.98
CA PHE A 31 3.93 6.20 6.22
C PHE A 31 3.22 5.29 7.23
N PHE A 32 2.23 4.51 6.76
CA PHE A 32 1.49 3.60 7.62
C PHE A 32 2.37 2.45 8.12
N ASP A 33 3.23 1.89 7.28
CA ASP A 33 4.14 0.80 7.63
C ASP A 33 5.20 1.28 8.64
N ASP A 34 5.83 2.41 8.38
CA ASP A 34 6.89 2.97 9.21
C ASP A 34 6.38 3.59 10.52
N MET A 35 5.11 3.96 10.62
CA MET A 35 4.53 4.54 11.82
C MET A 35 4.68 3.60 13.03
N PHE A 36 4.34 2.33 12.86
CA PHE A 36 4.48 1.34 13.93
C PHE A 36 5.95 1.01 14.24
N SER A 37 6.82 1.02 13.24
CA SER A 37 8.25 0.84 13.42
C SER A 37 8.84 1.93 14.32
N SER A 38 8.43 3.17 14.12
CA SER A 38 8.86 4.31 14.95
C SER A 38 8.39 4.21 16.40
N LEU A 39 7.27 3.53 16.65
CA LEU A 39 6.72 3.30 17.98
C LEU A 39 7.23 2.00 18.63
N SER A 40 8.15 1.28 17.99
CA SER A 40 8.62 -0.04 18.44
C SER A 40 9.21 -0.02 19.85
N GLU A 41 9.81 1.10 20.28
CA GLU A 41 10.34 1.26 21.65
C GLU A 41 9.23 1.13 22.72
N LEU A 42 7.99 1.53 22.43
CA LEU A 42 6.88 1.43 23.38
C LEU A 42 6.50 -0.04 23.66
N PHE A 43 6.69 -0.93 22.67
CA PHE A 43 6.42 -2.36 22.84
C PHE A 43 7.46 -3.09 23.72
N LYS A 44 8.58 -2.45 24.04
CA LYS A 44 9.54 -2.97 25.02
C LYS A 44 9.06 -2.80 26.46
N ASN A 45 8.18 -1.82 26.71
CA ASN A 45 7.61 -1.51 28.01
C ASN A 45 6.08 -1.58 27.93
N PRO A 46 5.49 -2.78 27.95
CA PRO A 46 4.05 -2.99 27.73
C PRO A 46 3.15 -2.27 28.75
N GLU A 47 3.70 -1.83 29.88
CA GLU A 47 2.98 -1.05 30.88
C GLU A 47 2.52 0.34 30.37
N TYR A 48 3.15 0.88 29.33
CA TYR A 48 2.77 2.14 28.70
C TYR A 48 1.73 1.99 27.59
N LEU A 49 1.40 0.76 27.19
CA LEU A 49 0.44 0.45 26.14
C LEU A 49 -0.77 -0.26 26.74
N GLU A 50 -1.91 0.40 26.73
CA GLU A 50 -3.20 -0.23 27.07
C GLU A 50 -3.53 -1.45 26.21
N LEU A 51 -2.83 -1.58 25.06
CA LEU A 51 -2.99 -2.65 24.08
C LEU A 51 -2.52 -4.03 24.59
N GLY A 52 -1.62 -4.08 25.56
CA GLY A 52 -1.09 -5.30 26.15
C GLY A 52 -0.20 -6.13 25.22
N TRP A 53 0.24 -5.58 24.08
CA TRP A 53 1.17 -6.24 23.18
C TRP A 53 2.62 -6.07 23.66
N ASN A 54 3.42 -7.10 23.47
CA ASN A 54 4.86 -7.08 23.70
C ASN A 54 5.62 -7.02 22.37
N MET A 55 6.95 -6.97 22.43
CA MET A 55 7.81 -6.88 21.25
C MET A 55 7.67 -8.10 20.30
N ALA A 56 7.40 -9.31 20.85
CA ALA A 56 7.15 -10.49 20.03
C ALA A 56 5.82 -10.41 19.27
N ASP A 57 4.78 -9.88 19.92
CA ASP A 57 3.48 -9.65 19.30
C ASP A 57 3.58 -8.61 18.17
N TYR A 58 4.36 -7.56 18.38
CA TYR A 58 4.67 -6.58 17.33
C TYR A 58 5.42 -7.24 16.15
N GLY A 59 6.42 -8.07 16.42
CA GLY A 59 7.15 -8.80 15.37
C GLY A 59 6.23 -9.74 14.58
N PHE A 60 5.29 -10.40 15.26
CA PHE A 60 4.27 -11.21 14.60
C PHE A 60 3.36 -10.36 13.72
N TYR A 61 2.83 -9.24 14.23
CA TYR A 61 2.04 -8.28 13.46
C TYR A 61 2.78 -7.81 12.20
N ALA A 62 4.03 -7.37 12.33
CA ALA A 62 4.84 -6.85 11.23
C ALA A 62 5.10 -7.92 10.14
N SER A 63 5.22 -9.19 10.51
CA SER A 63 5.38 -10.28 9.54
C SER A 63 4.18 -10.44 8.60
N GLY A 64 3.01 -9.98 9.02
CA GLY A 64 1.77 -10.02 8.24
C GLY A 64 1.86 -9.23 6.94
N TYR A 65 2.61 -8.12 6.93
CA TYR A 65 2.76 -7.28 5.74
C TYR A 65 3.23 -8.06 4.50
N SER A 66 4.27 -8.85 4.64
CA SER A 66 4.85 -9.61 3.53
C SER A 66 4.27 -11.02 3.37
N PHE A 67 3.47 -11.50 4.32
CA PHE A 67 3.06 -12.89 4.36
C PHE A 67 2.35 -13.35 3.08
N LEU A 68 1.30 -12.66 2.65
CA LEU A 68 0.56 -13.00 1.43
C LEU A 68 1.40 -12.80 0.16
N CYS A 69 2.31 -11.85 0.15
CA CYS A 69 3.19 -11.57 -0.97
C CYS A 69 4.17 -12.72 -1.22
N ILE A 70 4.77 -13.26 -0.15
CA ILE A 70 5.73 -14.38 -0.20
C ILE A 70 5.03 -15.66 -0.67
N TRP A 71 3.80 -15.91 -0.25
CA TRP A 71 3.02 -17.09 -0.63
C TRP A 71 2.41 -17.01 -2.04
N GLY A 72 2.98 -16.21 -2.91
CA GLY A 72 2.61 -16.13 -4.33
C GLY A 72 1.56 -15.07 -4.65
N GLY A 73 1.14 -14.27 -3.67
CA GLY A 73 0.19 -13.17 -3.88
C GLY A 73 0.65 -12.23 -4.99
N LEU A 74 1.93 -11.88 -5.03
CA LEU A 74 2.50 -11.03 -6.08
C LEU A 74 2.35 -11.62 -7.49
N ILE A 75 2.54 -12.93 -7.65
CA ILE A 75 2.43 -13.62 -8.96
C ILE A 75 0.98 -13.59 -9.43
N VAL A 76 0.04 -13.98 -8.56
CA VAL A 76 -1.38 -14.02 -8.88
C VAL A 76 -1.91 -12.62 -9.21
N CYS A 77 -1.58 -11.65 -8.38
CA CYS A 77 -2.03 -10.28 -8.55
C CYS A 77 -1.35 -9.58 -9.74
N GLY A 78 -0.10 -9.92 -10.03
CA GLY A 78 0.59 -9.50 -11.25
C GLY A 78 -0.12 -9.99 -12.51
N ALA A 79 -0.52 -11.26 -12.54
CA ALA A 79 -1.31 -11.83 -13.63
C ALA A 79 -2.70 -11.18 -13.76
N LEU A 80 -3.35 -10.86 -12.64
CA LEU A 80 -4.60 -10.09 -12.64
C LEU A 80 -4.41 -8.69 -13.19
N LEU A 81 -3.30 -8.03 -12.83
CA LEU A 81 -2.94 -6.70 -13.34
C LEU A 81 -2.71 -6.72 -14.86
N ASP A 82 -2.10 -7.79 -15.38
CA ASP A 82 -1.92 -7.96 -16.83
C ASP A 82 -3.24 -8.19 -17.56
N LYS A 83 -4.14 -8.96 -16.97
CA LYS A 83 -5.41 -9.34 -17.59
C LYS A 83 -6.46 -8.22 -17.54
N PHE A 84 -6.62 -7.56 -16.40
CA PHE A 84 -7.69 -6.58 -16.17
C PHE A 84 -7.23 -5.13 -16.23
N GLY A 85 -5.93 -4.90 -16.26
CA GLY A 85 -5.33 -3.58 -16.39
C GLY A 85 -5.26 -2.79 -15.10
N VAL A 86 -4.41 -1.74 -15.16
CA VAL A 86 -4.03 -0.93 -13.99
C VAL A 86 -5.21 -0.19 -13.34
N ARG A 87 -6.19 0.26 -14.13
CA ARG A 87 -7.30 1.06 -13.57
C ARG A 87 -8.15 0.28 -12.59
N LEU A 88 -8.63 -0.89 -13.01
CA LEU A 88 -9.51 -1.71 -12.19
C LEU A 88 -8.73 -2.34 -11.03
N VAL A 89 -7.63 -3.00 -11.35
CA VAL A 89 -6.82 -3.73 -10.37
C VAL A 89 -6.17 -2.77 -9.37
N GLY A 90 -5.60 -1.65 -9.84
CA GLY A 90 -5.02 -0.63 -8.97
C GLY A 90 -6.04 -0.06 -7.99
N SER A 91 -7.28 0.24 -8.44
CA SER A 91 -8.35 0.73 -7.56
C SER A 91 -8.75 -0.29 -6.50
N ILE A 92 -8.83 -1.58 -6.86
CA ILE A 92 -9.13 -2.66 -5.91
C ILE A 92 -8.05 -2.74 -4.84
N PHE A 93 -6.78 -2.72 -5.22
CA PHE A 93 -5.67 -2.85 -4.27
C PHE A 93 -5.52 -1.63 -3.37
N VAL A 94 -5.74 -0.41 -3.88
CA VAL A 94 -5.83 0.79 -3.02
C VAL A 94 -7.01 0.66 -2.05
N GLY A 95 -8.15 0.12 -2.49
CA GLY A 95 -9.28 -0.19 -1.61
C GLY A 95 -8.92 -1.22 -0.52
N MET A 96 -8.14 -2.24 -0.87
CA MET A 96 -7.62 -3.23 0.10
C MET A 96 -6.68 -2.58 1.13
N MET A 97 -5.84 -1.62 0.72
CA MET A 97 -5.01 -0.86 1.67
C MET A 97 -5.86 -0.09 2.67
N VAL A 98 -6.90 0.60 2.20
CA VAL A 98 -7.82 1.37 3.07
C VAL A 98 -8.54 0.45 4.04
N LEU A 99 -9.05 -0.69 3.57
CA LEU A 99 -9.71 -1.68 4.42
C LEU A 99 -8.74 -2.31 5.42
N GLY A 100 -7.52 -2.65 4.99
CA GLY A 100 -6.49 -3.21 5.86
C GLY A 100 -6.08 -2.23 6.96
N ALA A 101 -5.80 -0.97 6.63
CA ALA A 101 -5.51 0.08 7.60
C ALA A 101 -6.68 0.32 8.56
N GLY A 102 -7.92 0.31 8.05
CA GLY A 102 -9.14 0.42 8.85
C GLY A 102 -9.28 -0.72 9.85
N LEU A 103 -9.01 -1.96 9.44
CA LEU A 103 -9.03 -3.13 10.33
C LEU A 103 -7.96 -3.04 11.43
N VAL A 104 -6.75 -2.61 11.10
CA VAL A 104 -5.69 -2.41 12.09
C VAL A 104 -6.09 -1.33 13.09
N THR A 105 -6.59 -0.20 12.62
CA THR A 105 -7.06 0.90 13.49
C THR A 105 -8.20 0.45 14.38
N PHE A 106 -9.16 -0.28 13.82
CA PHE A 106 -10.28 -0.84 14.58
C PHE A 106 -9.80 -1.84 15.65
N ALA A 107 -8.89 -2.74 15.31
CA ALA A 107 -8.34 -3.73 16.24
C ALA A 107 -7.68 -3.09 17.46
N ILE A 108 -7.01 -1.95 17.25
CA ILE A 108 -6.32 -1.21 18.32
C ILE A 108 -7.29 -0.38 19.15
N SER A 109 -8.34 0.19 18.53
CA SER A 109 -9.26 1.13 19.17
C SER A 109 -10.43 0.45 19.88
N ALA A 110 -10.78 -0.79 19.52
CA ALA A 110 -12.01 -1.44 19.97
C ALA A 110 -11.94 -2.03 21.40
N GLY A 111 -10.79 -1.95 22.07
CA GLY A 111 -10.62 -2.48 23.43
C GLY A 111 -10.76 -3.99 23.54
N PHE A 112 -10.41 -4.72 22.50
CA PHE A 112 -10.38 -6.18 22.50
C PHE A 112 -9.32 -6.72 23.45
N GLU A 113 -9.47 -8.00 23.85
CA GLU A 113 -8.38 -8.71 24.51
C GLU A 113 -7.13 -8.72 23.61
N PRO A 114 -5.92 -8.65 24.18
CA PRO A 114 -4.67 -8.52 23.43
C PRO A 114 -4.50 -9.56 22.30
N LYS A 115 -4.90 -10.81 22.52
CA LYS A 115 -4.83 -11.88 21.52
C LYS A 115 -5.80 -11.67 20.35
N THR A 116 -7.02 -11.21 20.64
CA THR A 116 -8.04 -10.94 19.64
C THR A 116 -7.66 -9.71 18.82
N SER A 117 -7.21 -8.66 19.51
CA SER A 117 -6.69 -7.44 18.88
C SER A 117 -5.54 -7.77 17.91
N LEU A 118 -4.58 -8.58 18.36
CA LEU A 118 -3.45 -9.00 17.54
C LEU A 118 -3.88 -9.79 16.30
N ALA A 119 -4.82 -10.73 16.44
CA ALA A 119 -5.29 -11.53 15.32
C ALA A 119 -6.01 -10.67 14.24
N VAL A 120 -6.86 -9.74 14.68
CA VAL A 120 -7.57 -8.82 13.76
C VAL A 120 -6.58 -7.85 13.10
N ALA A 121 -5.64 -7.30 13.87
CA ALA A 121 -4.60 -6.42 13.36
C ALA A 121 -3.70 -7.15 12.35
N TYR A 122 -3.33 -8.39 12.61
CA TYR A 122 -2.55 -9.22 11.71
C TYR A 122 -3.27 -9.44 10.37
N ALA A 123 -4.56 -9.79 10.41
CA ALA A 123 -5.37 -9.92 9.20
C ALA A 123 -5.45 -8.60 8.41
N GLY A 124 -5.61 -7.48 9.11
CA GLY A 124 -5.59 -6.15 8.52
C GLY A 124 -4.24 -5.82 7.87
N CYS A 125 -3.13 -6.16 8.55
CA CYS A 125 -1.78 -5.97 8.05
C CYS A 125 -1.50 -6.81 6.79
N MET A 126 -1.96 -8.07 6.75
CA MET A 126 -1.85 -8.93 5.56
C MET A 126 -2.59 -8.33 4.36
N LEU A 127 -3.81 -7.85 4.58
CA LEU A 127 -4.62 -7.22 3.53
C LEU A 127 -3.98 -5.92 3.03
N PHE A 128 -3.49 -5.11 3.96
CA PHE A 128 -2.79 -3.86 3.67
C PHE A 128 -1.51 -4.12 2.86
N GLY A 129 -0.65 -5.05 3.30
CA GLY A 129 0.62 -5.36 2.66
C GLY A 129 0.44 -5.86 1.22
N LEU A 130 -0.50 -6.78 0.98
CA LEU A 130 -0.81 -7.23 -0.37
C LEU A 130 -1.32 -6.08 -1.24
N GLY A 131 -2.19 -5.23 -0.70
CA GLY A 131 -2.70 -4.05 -1.39
C GLY A 131 -1.59 -3.07 -1.76
N SER A 132 -0.69 -2.79 -0.84
CA SER A 132 0.44 -1.88 -0.98
C SER A 132 1.42 -2.33 -2.06
N GLU A 133 1.87 -3.58 -2.03
CA GLU A 133 2.83 -4.12 -2.99
C GLU A 133 2.30 -4.07 -4.43
N ILE A 134 1.03 -4.45 -4.63
CA ILE A 134 0.42 -4.43 -5.96
C ILE A 134 0.06 -3.01 -6.40
N ALA A 135 -0.32 -2.13 -5.48
CA ALA A 135 -0.48 -0.70 -5.78
C ALA A 135 0.85 -0.12 -6.28
N GLY A 136 1.99 -0.46 -5.66
CA GLY A 136 3.32 -0.06 -6.10
C GLY A 136 3.63 -0.50 -7.53
N VAL A 137 3.40 -1.77 -7.86
CA VAL A 137 3.56 -2.28 -9.23
C VAL A 137 2.65 -1.53 -10.21
N SER A 138 1.41 -1.25 -9.81
CA SER A 138 0.43 -0.51 -10.63
C SER A 138 0.87 0.93 -10.88
N VAL A 139 1.43 1.60 -9.87
CA VAL A 139 1.97 2.96 -9.96
C VAL A 139 3.17 2.97 -10.90
N THR A 140 4.14 2.09 -10.70
CA THR A 140 5.32 1.96 -11.56
C THR A 140 4.96 1.75 -13.04
N ARG A 141 3.99 0.86 -13.32
CA ARG A 141 3.46 0.66 -14.67
C ARG A 141 2.79 1.90 -15.25
N SER A 142 2.05 2.61 -14.42
CA SER A 142 1.39 3.86 -14.83
C SER A 142 2.41 4.92 -15.18
N ILE A 143 3.43 5.11 -14.35
CA ILE A 143 4.53 6.05 -14.60
C ILE A 143 5.23 5.69 -15.92
N ALA A 144 5.60 4.42 -16.10
CA ALA A 144 6.22 3.95 -17.34
C ALA A 144 5.37 4.25 -18.58
N LYS A 145 4.04 4.14 -18.47
CA LYS A 145 3.11 4.44 -19.56
C LYS A 145 2.96 5.93 -19.84
N TRP A 146 2.87 6.77 -18.80
CA TRP A 146 2.64 8.21 -18.94
C TRP A 146 3.90 8.98 -19.31
N PHE A 147 5.06 8.56 -18.81
CA PHE A 147 6.34 9.25 -18.99
C PHE A 147 7.27 8.58 -20.02
N LYS A 148 6.76 7.64 -20.82
CA LYS A 148 7.54 6.98 -21.87
C LYS A 148 8.13 8.02 -22.84
N GLY A 149 9.49 8.08 -22.87
CA GLY A 149 10.24 9.03 -23.70
C GLY A 149 10.39 10.44 -23.12
N ARG A 150 9.95 10.70 -21.89
CA ARG A 150 10.04 12.00 -21.23
C ARG A 150 10.24 11.85 -19.73
N ASN A 151 11.33 12.38 -19.19
CA ASN A 151 11.61 12.51 -17.74
C ASN A 151 11.26 11.27 -16.90
N MET A 152 11.35 10.08 -17.48
CA MET A 152 10.94 8.82 -16.83
C MET A 152 11.75 8.56 -15.56
N ALA A 153 13.07 8.83 -15.59
CA ALA A 153 13.92 8.65 -14.43
C ALA A 153 13.51 9.57 -13.26
N LEU A 154 13.16 10.83 -13.55
CA LEU A 154 12.68 11.76 -12.53
C LEU A 154 11.33 11.31 -11.95
N ALA A 155 10.41 10.87 -12.80
CA ALA A 155 9.09 10.38 -12.35
C ALA A 155 9.19 9.11 -11.50
N MET A 156 10.12 8.20 -11.85
CA MET A 156 10.42 7.01 -11.05
C MET A 156 11.10 7.34 -9.71
N GLY A 157 11.95 8.38 -9.69
CA GLY A 157 12.62 8.82 -8.47
C GLY A 157 11.73 9.57 -7.48
N LEU A 158 10.54 10.01 -7.90
CA LEU A 158 9.54 10.65 -7.04
C LEU A 158 8.52 9.66 -6.46
N GLN A 159 8.52 8.42 -6.90
CA GLN A 159 7.65 7.34 -6.41
C GLN A 159 8.17 6.79 -5.09
#